data_67cdd9efcb32b432f248beed5821b59d
#
_entry.id   67cdd9efcb32b432f248beed5821b59d
#
_cell.length_a   1.000
_cell.length_b   1.000
_cell.length_c   1.000
_cell.angle_alpha   90.00
_cell.angle_beta   90.00
_cell.angle_gamma   90.00
#
_symmetry.space_group_name_H-M   'P 1'
#
loop_
_entity.id
_entity.type
_entity.pdbx_description
1 polymer ?
#
loop_
_entity_poly.entity_id
_entity_poly.type
_entity_poly.pdbx_seq_one_letter_code
_entity_poly.pdbx_strand_id
1 'polypeptide(L)'
;MIIVESKRKKPETLLKKYPDAILADVTSGAKDGLKKLSPFYPHYDIPVPFSEGYTAACVEAVWQGLKVFEGCDVDVQIFQNDTMKNIKRTVRRFGKPLGHRKGVHGTELLGYVEARKQIYIPTYKWVLEHKVADIIERLRAASQSGKTIVLLDYDTNADVENTKQPLSHASLIKAYAEGTYPYGENIAAPQKPKKKRTSKKKEKQLSLFENNETNDKEL
;
A
#
# COMPACT_ATOMS: atom_id res chain seq x y z
N MET A 1 26.97 2.31 0.62
CA MET A 1 26.33 3.65 0.78
C MET A 1 25.11 3.75 -0.11
N ILE A 2 23.97 4.30 0.37
CA ILE A 2 22.74 4.50 -0.44
C ILE A 2 22.56 6.00 -0.71
N ILE A 3 22.34 6.37 -1.96
CA ILE A 3 22.16 7.75 -2.44
C ILE A 3 20.84 7.83 -3.21
N VAL A 4 20.15 8.96 -3.16
CA VAL A 4 18.95 9.22 -3.96
C VAL A 4 19.27 10.28 -5.01
N GLU A 5 18.95 9.99 -6.26
CA GLU A 5 19.16 10.91 -7.39
C GLU A 5 17.94 10.95 -8.32
N SER A 6 17.81 12.06 -9.04
CA SER A 6 16.72 12.19 -9.99
C SER A 6 16.92 11.28 -11.21
N LYS A 7 15.90 10.46 -11.51
CA LYS A 7 15.84 9.62 -12.72
C LYS A 7 15.92 10.42 -14.03
N ARG A 8 15.69 11.73 -13.99
CA ARG A 8 15.83 12.60 -15.16
C ARG A 8 17.30 12.82 -15.57
N LYS A 9 18.26 12.50 -14.68
CA LYS A 9 19.69 12.56 -14.97
C LYS A 9 20.09 11.37 -15.84
N LYS A 10 20.98 11.61 -16.79
CA LYS A 10 21.51 10.56 -17.65
C LYS A 10 22.40 9.60 -16.87
N PRO A 11 22.38 8.29 -17.15
CA PRO A 11 23.22 7.30 -16.47
C PRO A 11 24.70 7.65 -16.49
N GLU A 12 25.20 8.17 -17.63
CA GLU A 12 26.60 8.53 -17.79
C GLU A 12 27.01 9.66 -16.82
N THR A 13 26.10 10.62 -16.58
CA THR A 13 26.32 11.72 -15.63
C THR A 13 26.37 11.20 -14.19
N LEU A 14 25.54 10.22 -13.87
CA LEU A 14 25.51 9.60 -12.55
C LEU A 14 26.75 8.75 -12.32
N LEU A 15 27.18 7.94 -13.30
CA LEU A 15 28.39 7.10 -13.19
C LEU A 15 29.67 7.94 -13.17
N LYS A 16 29.69 9.10 -13.84
CA LYS A 16 30.80 10.07 -13.70
C LYS A 16 30.90 10.63 -12.28
N LYS A 17 29.74 10.86 -11.62
CA LYS A 17 29.68 11.37 -10.24
C LYS A 17 29.93 10.28 -9.19
N TYR A 18 29.46 9.08 -9.48
CA TYR A 18 29.55 7.92 -8.58
C TYR A 18 30.11 6.74 -9.38
N PRO A 19 31.44 6.65 -9.55
CA PRO A 19 32.08 5.53 -10.24
C PRO A 19 31.66 4.20 -9.61
N ASP A 20 31.43 3.17 -10.44
CA ASP A 20 31.06 1.81 -10.01
C ASP A 20 29.75 1.69 -9.21
N ALA A 21 28.93 2.75 -9.19
CA ALA A 21 27.65 2.69 -8.52
C ALA A 21 26.64 1.80 -9.24
N ILE A 22 25.83 1.10 -8.45
CA ILE A 22 24.67 0.38 -8.93
C ILE A 22 23.53 1.39 -9.09
N LEU A 23 23.09 1.63 -10.32
CA LEU A 23 21.92 2.48 -10.61
C LEU A 23 20.66 1.63 -10.46
N ALA A 24 19.85 1.94 -9.47
CA ALA A 24 18.63 1.19 -9.11
C ALA A 24 17.39 2.03 -9.37
N ASP A 25 16.69 1.78 -10.48
CA ASP A 25 15.41 2.44 -10.79
C ASP A 25 14.29 1.86 -9.92
N VAL A 26 13.76 2.65 -9.00
CA VAL A 26 12.67 2.24 -8.10
C VAL A 26 11.30 2.79 -8.50
N THR A 27 11.22 3.41 -9.70
CA THR A 27 9.96 3.99 -10.19
C THR A 27 9.01 2.94 -10.79
N SER A 28 7.77 3.33 -11.04
CA SER A 28 6.79 2.49 -11.75
C SER A 28 7.20 2.11 -13.19
N GLY A 29 8.17 2.82 -13.75
CA GLY A 29 8.74 2.55 -15.07
C GLY A 29 9.95 1.62 -15.07
N ALA A 30 10.39 1.12 -13.92
CA ALA A 30 11.49 0.16 -13.84
C ALA A 30 11.17 -1.13 -14.62
N LYS A 31 12.19 -1.69 -15.27
CA LYS A 31 12.04 -2.88 -16.13
C LYS A 31 12.35 -4.18 -15.41
N ASP A 32 12.89 -4.10 -14.21
CA ASP A 32 13.32 -5.22 -13.39
C ASP A 32 12.46 -5.41 -12.12
N GLY A 33 12.86 -6.30 -11.24
CA GLY A 33 12.18 -6.59 -9.98
C GLY A 33 12.08 -5.41 -9.02
N LEU A 34 12.87 -4.33 -9.21
CA LEU A 34 12.84 -3.13 -8.39
C LEU A 34 11.56 -2.30 -8.60
N LYS A 35 10.83 -2.54 -9.69
CA LYS A 35 9.49 -1.99 -9.90
C LYS A 35 8.54 -2.26 -8.71
N LYS A 36 8.77 -3.34 -7.98
CA LYS A 36 8.01 -3.68 -6.76
C LYS A 36 8.17 -2.64 -5.66
N LEU A 37 9.22 -1.83 -5.69
CA LEU A 37 9.43 -0.73 -4.73
C LEU A 37 8.59 0.51 -5.06
N SER A 38 7.95 0.57 -6.22
CA SER A 38 7.09 1.69 -6.57
C SER A 38 5.80 1.69 -5.74
N PRO A 39 5.34 2.83 -5.20
CA PRO A 39 4.05 2.94 -4.51
C PRO A 39 2.83 2.63 -5.39
N PHE A 40 3.02 2.54 -6.71
CA PHE A 40 1.97 2.14 -7.67
C PHE A 40 1.89 0.63 -7.89
N TYR A 41 2.90 -0.15 -7.45
CA TYR A 41 2.93 -1.58 -7.70
C TYR A 41 1.87 -2.32 -6.89
N PRO A 42 1.08 -3.23 -7.52
CA PRO A 42 0.01 -3.94 -6.83
C PRO A 42 0.60 -5.08 -5.99
N HIS A 43 0.62 -4.87 -4.68
CA HIS A 43 1.02 -5.87 -3.69
C HIS A 43 -0.17 -6.58 -3.07
N TYR A 44 -1.37 -6.01 -3.18
CA TYR A 44 -2.62 -6.45 -2.57
C TYR A 44 -2.57 -6.54 -1.03
N ASP A 45 -3.72 -6.60 -0.43
CA ASP A 45 -3.93 -6.76 1.03
C ASP A 45 -3.21 -5.72 1.90
N ILE A 46 -2.89 -4.55 1.34
CA ILE A 46 -2.29 -3.46 2.10
C ILE A 46 -3.36 -2.87 3.02
N PRO A 47 -3.18 -2.88 4.37
CA PRO A 47 -4.15 -2.28 5.27
C PRO A 47 -4.35 -0.79 5.00
N VAL A 48 -5.60 -0.34 4.93
CA VAL A 48 -5.91 1.08 4.85
C VAL A 48 -5.88 1.67 6.27
N PRO A 49 -5.03 2.66 6.58
CA PRO A 49 -4.95 3.24 7.91
C PRO A 49 -6.30 3.74 8.42
N PHE A 50 -6.57 3.55 9.71
CA PHE A 50 -7.82 3.96 10.38
C PHE A 50 -9.11 3.40 9.77
N SER A 51 -9.01 2.27 9.04
CA SER A 51 -10.13 1.71 8.25
C SER A 51 -10.18 0.20 8.42
N GLU A 52 -10.73 -0.25 9.55
CA GLU A 52 -10.84 -1.68 9.84
C GLU A 52 -11.60 -2.42 8.72
N GLY A 53 -11.03 -3.54 8.25
CA GLY A 53 -11.60 -4.37 7.20
C GLY A 53 -11.33 -3.88 5.77
N TYR A 54 -10.73 -2.71 5.58
CA TYR A 54 -10.36 -2.21 4.25
C TYR A 54 -8.90 -2.52 3.92
N THR A 55 -8.68 -3.01 2.71
CA THR A 55 -7.35 -3.22 2.12
C THR A 55 -7.28 -2.59 0.74
N ALA A 56 -6.06 -2.34 0.28
CA ALA A 56 -5.80 -1.76 -1.02
C ALA A 56 -4.76 -2.55 -1.82
N ALA A 57 -4.82 -2.44 -3.14
CA ALA A 57 -3.87 -3.08 -4.03
C ALA A 57 -2.49 -2.45 -3.95
N CYS A 58 -2.37 -1.13 -3.81
CA CYS A 58 -1.09 -0.42 -3.76
C CYS A 58 -1.14 0.80 -2.83
N VAL A 59 0.04 1.32 -2.48
CA VAL A 59 0.17 2.50 -1.59
C VAL A 59 -0.48 3.74 -2.18
N GLU A 60 -0.29 3.98 -3.49
CA GLU A 60 -0.91 5.11 -4.17
C GLU A 60 -2.43 5.01 -4.16
N ALA A 61 -2.99 3.80 -4.23
CA ALA A 61 -4.44 3.59 -4.13
C ALA A 61 -4.99 4.01 -2.75
N VAL A 62 -4.28 3.69 -1.66
CA VAL A 62 -4.62 4.19 -0.32
C VAL A 62 -4.62 5.71 -0.29
N TRP A 63 -3.52 6.32 -0.77
CA TRP A 63 -3.36 7.76 -0.78
C TRP A 63 -4.44 8.48 -1.58
N GLN A 64 -4.74 8.00 -2.77
CA GLN A 64 -5.73 8.62 -3.65
C GLN A 64 -7.16 8.32 -3.22
N GLY A 65 -7.44 7.12 -2.70
CA GLY A 65 -8.76 6.74 -2.24
C GLY A 65 -9.24 7.56 -1.04
N LEU A 66 -8.34 7.88 -0.09
CA LEU A 66 -8.66 8.69 1.09
C LEU A 66 -8.64 10.20 0.83
N LYS A 67 -8.24 10.65 -0.36
CA LYS A 67 -8.20 12.09 -0.71
C LYS A 67 -9.60 12.66 -0.89
N VAL A 68 -9.85 13.83 -0.33
CA VAL A 68 -11.14 14.53 -0.35
C VAL A 68 -11.04 15.79 -1.18
N PHE A 69 -12.08 16.05 -1.97
CA PHE A 69 -12.24 17.25 -2.79
C PHE A 69 -13.61 17.87 -2.54
N GLU A 70 -13.82 19.08 -2.99
CA GLU A 70 -15.15 19.69 -2.99
C GLU A 70 -16.12 18.82 -3.80
N GLY A 71 -17.22 18.41 -3.18
CA GLY A 71 -18.22 17.54 -3.81
C GLY A 71 -17.80 16.08 -4.07
N CYS A 72 -16.62 15.64 -3.60
CA CYS A 72 -16.13 14.29 -3.84
C CYS A 72 -15.28 13.77 -2.66
N ASP A 73 -15.86 12.89 -1.86
CA ASP A 73 -15.22 12.29 -0.67
C ASP A 73 -14.36 11.07 -1.02
N VAL A 74 -14.12 10.22 -0.05
CA VAL A 74 -13.39 8.94 -0.15
C VAL A 74 -13.93 8.11 -1.32
N ASP A 75 -13.02 7.53 -2.07
CA ASP A 75 -13.32 6.64 -3.19
C ASP A 75 -12.71 5.25 -2.93
N VAL A 76 -13.50 4.37 -2.35
CA VAL A 76 -13.08 3.00 -2.00
C VAL A 76 -12.84 2.12 -3.23
N GLN A 77 -13.38 2.46 -4.40
CA GLN A 77 -13.15 1.68 -5.62
C GLN A 77 -11.70 1.78 -6.08
N ILE A 78 -11.05 2.93 -5.81
CA ILE A 78 -9.64 3.12 -6.14
C ILE A 78 -8.74 2.15 -5.36
N PHE A 79 -9.12 1.71 -4.17
CA PHE A 79 -8.30 0.77 -3.40
C PHE A 79 -8.00 -0.51 -4.16
N GLN A 80 -8.90 -0.97 -5.01
CA GLN A 80 -8.73 -2.20 -5.78
C GLN A 80 -8.08 -1.99 -7.16
N ASN A 81 -7.63 -0.77 -7.47
CA ASN A 81 -6.95 -0.51 -8.73
C ASN A 81 -5.52 -1.09 -8.72
N ASP A 82 -5.32 -2.16 -9.46
CA ASP A 82 -4.08 -2.90 -9.61
C ASP A 82 -3.38 -2.67 -10.97
N THR A 83 -3.93 -1.80 -11.80
CA THR A 83 -3.46 -1.58 -13.18
C THR A 83 -2.24 -0.68 -13.28
N MET A 84 -1.79 -0.06 -12.18
CA MET A 84 -0.76 0.99 -12.13
C MET A 84 -1.12 2.24 -12.96
N LYS A 85 -2.33 2.34 -13.48
CA LYS A 85 -2.83 3.44 -14.31
C LYS A 85 -4.11 4.01 -13.73
N ASN A 86 -4.37 5.29 -14.03
CA ASN A 86 -5.62 5.97 -13.66
C ASN A 86 -5.93 5.99 -12.15
N ILE A 87 -4.93 5.79 -11.29
CA ILE A 87 -5.09 5.82 -9.83
C ILE A 87 -5.20 7.26 -9.33
N LYS A 88 -4.48 8.20 -9.96
CA LYS A 88 -4.39 9.58 -9.49
C LYS A 88 -5.70 10.36 -9.68
N ARG A 89 -6.23 10.88 -8.60
CA ARG A 89 -7.30 11.88 -8.60
C ARG A 89 -6.66 13.26 -8.76
N THR A 90 -6.63 13.75 -10.00
CA THR A 90 -5.86 14.95 -10.37
C THR A 90 -6.63 16.23 -10.10
N VAL A 91 -5.91 17.31 -9.76
CA VAL A 91 -6.48 18.67 -9.58
C VAL A 91 -7.27 19.13 -10.82
N ARG A 92 -6.81 18.75 -12.02
CA ARG A 92 -7.51 19.09 -13.27
C ARG A 92 -8.94 18.53 -13.32
N ARG A 93 -9.16 17.33 -12.76
CA ARG A 93 -10.46 16.63 -12.82
C ARG A 93 -11.33 16.91 -11.60
N PHE A 94 -10.72 17.02 -10.42
CA PHE A 94 -11.43 17.03 -9.14
C PHE A 94 -11.33 18.38 -8.39
N GLY A 95 -10.55 19.32 -8.90
CA GLY A 95 -10.27 20.56 -8.17
C GLY A 95 -9.16 20.41 -7.13
N LYS A 96 -9.01 21.44 -6.30
CA LYS A 96 -8.01 21.45 -5.23
C LYS A 96 -8.39 20.46 -4.12
N PRO A 97 -7.50 19.57 -3.67
CA PRO A 97 -7.79 18.71 -2.53
C PRO A 97 -8.03 19.51 -1.26
N LEU A 98 -9.05 19.15 -0.50
CA LEU A 98 -9.32 19.69 0.83
C LEU A 98 -8.42 19.03 1.89
N GLY A 99 -8.04 17.75 1.69
CA GLY A 99 -7.22 16.98 2.58
C GLY A 99 -7.37 15.48 2.32
N HIS A 100 -7.07 14.67 3.35
CA HIS A 100 -7.28 13.23 3.33
C HIS A 100 -8.13 12.82 4.54
N ARG A 101 -9.10 11.97 4.30
CA ARG A 101 -9.94 11.45 5.37
C ARG A 101 -9.12 10.51 6.27
N LYS A 102 -9.21 10.70 7.58
CA LYS A 102 -8.60 9.81 8.56
C LYS A 102 -9.44 8.55 8.71
N GLY A 103 -9.25 7.63 7.77
CA GLY A 103 -10.04 6.41 7.61
C GLY A 103 -11.28 6.59 6.74
N VAL A 104 -11.78 5.47 6.19
CA VAL A 104 -12.92 5.45 5.24
C VAL A 104 -14.19 6.05 5.86
N HIS A 105 -14.44 5.75 7.13
CA HIS A 105 -15.61 6.22 7.88
C HIS A 105 -15.28 7.34 8.88
N GLY A 106 -14.04 7.84 8.86
CA GLY A 106 -13.61 8.90 9.76
C GLY A 106 -14.26 10.24 9.41
N THR A 107 -14.43 11.10 10.41
CA THR A 107 -14.93 12.46 10.23
C THR A 107 -13.80 13.50 10.14
N GLU A 108 -12.61 13.16 10.67
CA GLU A 108 -11.45 14.03 10.68
C GLU A 108 -10.83 14.14 9.28
N LEU A 109 -10.49 15.37 8.89
CA LEU A 109 -9.81 15.67 7.64
C LEU A 109 -8.38 16.10 7.93
N LEU A 110 -7.42 15.27 7.55
CA LEU A 110 -6.00 15.54 7.71
C LEU A 110 -5.50 16.50 6.62
N GLY A 111 -4.77 17.52 7.04
CA GLY A 111 -4.00 18.36 6.12
C GLY A 111 -2.89 17.55 5.42
N TYR A 112 -2.26 18.13 4.40
CA TYR A 112 -1.34 17.41 3.52
C TYR A 112 -0.14 16.79 4.26
N VAL A 113 0.48 17.53 5.19
CA VAL A 113 1.61 17.04 5.98
C VAL A 113 1.19 15.94 6.95
N GLU A 114 0.08 16.14 7.67
CA GLU A 114 -0.44 15.14 8.59
C GLU A 114 -0.88 13.86 7.86
N ALA A 115 -1.43 13.99 6.67
CA ALA A 115 -1.73 12.83 5.84
C ALA A 115 -0.46 12.08 5.39
N ARG A 116 0.65 12.79 5.08
CA ARG A 116 1.94 12.13 4.85
C ARG A 116 2.38 11.31 6.05
N LYS A 117 2.32 11.89 7.26
CA LYS A 117 2.77 11.27 8.51
C LYS A 117 1.90 10.09 8.92
N GLN A 118 0.58 10.23 8.82
CA GLN A 118 -0.37 9.27 9.39
C GLN A 118 -0.92 8.25 8.37
N ILE A 119 -0.83 8.53 7.07
CA ILE A 119 -1.36 7.64 6.02
C ILE A 119 -0.23 7.14 5.13
N TYR A 120 0.45 8.02 4.38
CA TYR A 120 1.38 7.59 3.32
C TYR A 120 2.59 6.85 3.86
N ILE A 121 3.29 7.45 4.82
CA ILE A 121 4.52 6.90 5.40
C ILE A 121 4.29 5.57 6.11
N PRO A 122 3.28 5.40 7.00
CA PRO A 122 2.99 4.11 7.62
C PRO A 122 2.56 3.03 6.61
N THR A 123 1.76 3.40 5.61
CA THR A 123 1.34 2.47 4.55
C THR A 123 2.53 1.97 3.74
N TYR A 124 3.45 2.87 3.36
CA TYR A 124 4.63 2.48 2.61
C TYR A 124 5.61 1.65 3.46
N LYS A 125 5.79 1.99 4.75
CA LYS A 125 6.56 1.16 5.69
C LYS A 125 6.04 -0.27 5.73
N TRP A 126 4.72 -0.43 5.85
CA TRP A 126 4.10 -1.75 5.86
C TRP A 126 4.46 -2.56 4.61
N VAL A 127 4.45 -1.94 3.42
CA VAL A 127 4.88 -2.60 2.18
C VAL A 127 6.36 -3.00 2.23
N LEU A 128 7.24 -2.11 2.71
CA LEU A 128 8.67 -2.42 2.84
C LEU A 128 8.93 -3.61 3.75
N GLU A 129 8.14 -3.76 4.81
CA GLU A 129 8.25 -4.83 5.81
C GLU A 129 7.64 -6.17 5.34
N HIS A 130 6.48 -6.13 4.67
CA HIS A 130 5.68 -7.33 4.44
C HIS A 130 5.69 -7.83 2.99
N LYS A 131 6.04 -6.98 2.03
CA LYS A 131 5.92 -7.32 0.61
C LYS A 131 7.26 -7.33 -0.14
N VAL A 132 8.24 -6.56 0.32
CA VAL A 132 9.54 -6.39 -0.37
C VAL A 132 10.74 -6.45 0.57
N ALA A 133 10.60 -7.07 1.74
CA ALA A 133 11.66 -7.18 2.73
C ALA A 133 12.95 -7.82 2.14
N ASP A 134 12.82 -8.81 1.28
CA ASP A 134 13.92 -9.45 0.58
C ASP A 134 14.72 -8.48 -0.32
N ILE A 135 14.02 -7.55 -0.98
CA ILE A 135 14.67 -6.51 -1.80
C ILE A 135 15.43 -5.54 -0.90
N ILE A 136 14.82 -5.13 0.21
CA ILE A 136 15.45 -4.23 1.18
C ILE A 136 16.70 -4.86 1.79
N GLU A 137 16.65 -6.14 2.17
CA GLU A 137 17.82 -6.85 2.70
C GLU A 137 18.97 -6.94 1.68
N ARG A 138 18.66 -7.16 0.40
CA ARG A 138 19.68 -7.13 -0.67
C ARG A 138 20.30 -5.75 -0.83
N LEU A 139 19.52 -4.67 -0.72
CA LEU A 139 20.04 -3.30 -0.76
C LEU A 139 20.96 -3.01 0.46
N ARG A 140 20.56 -3.45 1.66
CA ARG A 140 21.37 -3.34 2.87
C ARG A 140 22.69 -4.08 2.72
N ALA A 141 22.65 -5.35 2.35
CA ALA A 141 23.84 -6.19 2.18
C ALA A 141 24.81 -5.60 1.15
N ALA A 142 24.29 -5.13 0.01
CA ALA A 142 25.11 -4.47 -1.01
C ALA A 142 25.73 -3.17 -0.49
N SER A 143 25.00 -2.37 0.28
CA SER A 143 25.53 -1.15 0.91
C SER A 143 26.61 -1.47 1.95
N GLN A 144 26.40 -2.49 2.79
CA GLN A 144 27.34 -2.93 3.81
C GLN A 144 28.63 -3.54 3.22
N SER A 145 28.54 -4.19 2.05
CA SER A 145 29.72 -4.68 1.32
C SER A 145 30.53 -3.58 0.62
N GLY A 146 30.26 -2.30 0.94
CA GLY A 146 31.01 -1.17 0.39
C GLY A 146 30.52 -0.64 -0.96
N LYS A 147 29.49 -1.25 -1.56
CA LYS A 147 28.93 -0.79 -2.84
C LYS A 147 28.16 0.51 -2.68
N THR A 148 28.28 1.40 -3.65
CA THR A 148 27.46 2.58 -3.78
C THR A 148 26.19 2.23 -4.58
N ILE A 149 25.01 2.49 -4.00
CA ILE A 149 23.71 2.26 -4.65
C ILE A 149 23.06 3.61 -4.86
N VAL A 150 22.69 3.91 -6.10
CA VAL A 150 21.98 5.15 -6.45
C VAL A 150 20.53 4.78 -6.77
N LEU A 151 19.63 5.06 -5.85
CA LEU A 151 18.19 4.91 -6.06
C LEU A 151 17.69 6.05 -6.92
N LEU A 152 17.00 5.72 -8.02
CA LEU A 152 16.49 6.68 -9.00
C LEU A 152 14.98 6.87 -8.82
N ASP A 153 14.58 8.12 -8.57
CA ASP A 153 13.18 8.53 -8.47
C ASP A 153 12.96 9.84 -9.25
N TYR A 154 11.73 10.16 -9.62
CA TYR A 154 11.42 11.45 -10.28
C TYR A 154 11.57 12.62 -9.31
N ASP A 155 11.17 12.44 -8.06
CA ASP A 155 11.31 13.39 -6.97
C ASP A 155 12.39 12.89 -5.99
N THR A 156 13.12 13.82 -5.38
CA THR A 156 14.21 13.50 -4.44
C THR A 156 14.01 14.12 -3.06
N ASN A 157 12.83 14.69 -2.83
CA ASN A 157 12.49 15.33 -1.57
C ASN A 157 12.41 14.31 -0.43
N ALA A 158 13.26 14.44 0.57
CA ALA A 158 13.27 13.62 1.79
C ALA A 158 12.55 14.30 2.97
N ASP A 159 12.25 15.60 2.86
CA ASP A 159 11.63 16.37 3.93
C ASP A 159 10.12 16.22 3.89
N VAL A 160 9.56 15.63 4.96
CA VAL A 160 8.12 15.39 5.11
C VAL A 160 7.34 16.69 5.21
N GLU A 161 7.93 17.74 5.79
CA GLU A 161 7.33 19.06 5.97
C GLU A 161 7.34 19.89 4.68
N ASN A 162 8.20 19.58 3.74
CA ASN A 162 8.29 20.32 2.48
C ASN A 162 7.12 19.98 1.55
N THR A 163 6.12 20.86 1.50
CA THR A 163 4.91 20.69 0.66
C THR A 163 5.09 21.16 -0.78
N LYS A 164 6.21 21.82 -1.11
CA LYS A 164 6.48 22.31 -2.48
C LYS A 164 6.80 21.20 -3.46
N GLN A 165 7.23 20.05 -2.96
CA GLN A 165 7.57 18.88 -3.75
C GLN A 165 6.91 17.62 -3.19
N PRO A 166 6.55 16.63 -4.02
CA PRO A 166 6.14 15.32 -3.56
C PRO A 166 7.23 14.68 -2.68
N LEU A 167 6.82 13.87 -1.71
CA LEU A 167 7.75 13.06 -0.93
C LEU A 167 8.28 11.91 -1.80
N SER A 168 9.59 11.77 -1.85
CA SER A 168 10.26 10.72 -2.63
C SER A 168 10.15 9.37 -1.92
N HIS A 169 9.62 8.37 -2.63
CA HIS A 169 9.63 7.00 -2.11
C HIS A 169 11.05 6.41 -2.08
N ALA A 170 11.96 6.82 -2.99
CA ALA A 170 13.36 6.43 -2.92
C ALA A 170 14.04 6.95 -1.65
N SER A 171 13.68 8.16 -1.19
CA SER A 171 14.18 8.69 0.08
C SER A 171 13.65 7.90 1.29
N LEU A 172 12.40 7.43 1.23
CA LEU A 172 11.83 6.55 2.25
C LEU A 172 12.49 5.16 2.25
N ILE A 173 12.79 4.58 1.08
CA ILE A 173 13.55 3.33 0.96
C ILE A 173 14.93 3.48 1.61
N LYS A 174 15.65 4.56 1.27
CA LYS A 174 16.94 4.85 1.87
C LYS A 174 16.84 4.94 3.39
N ALA A 175 15.93 5.75 3.90
CA ALA A 175 15.73 5.93 5.34
C ALA A 175 15.38 4.61 6.04
N TYR A 176 14.56 3.75 5.42
CA TYR A 176 14.22 2.44 5.95
C TYR A 176 15.43 1.50 5.97
N ALA A 177 16.20 1.45 4.89
CA ALA A 177 17.41 0.64 4.82
C ALA A 177 18.48 1.06 5.83
N GLU A 178 18.57 2.35 6.14
CA GLU A 178 19.53 2.95 7.08
C GLU A 178 19.00 3.04 8.53
N GLY A 179 17.76 2.59 8.82
CA GLY A 179 17.20 2.60 10.17
C GLY A 179 16.72 3.98 10.66
N THR A 180 16.52 4.94 9.77
CA THR A 180 16.12 6.33 10.08
C THR A 180 14.72 6.67 9.55
N TYR A 181 13.84 5.67 9.39
CA TYR A 181 12.52 5.85 8.79
C TYR A 181 11.65 6.80 9.63
N PRO A 182 11.06 7.86 9.03
CA PRO A 182 10.30 8.84 9.76
C PRO A 182 8.86 8.38 10.00
N TYR A 183 8.25 8.76 11.13
CA TYR A 183 6.80 8.63 11.43
C TYR A 183 6.17 7.27 11.09
N GLY A 184 6.97 6.22 11.09
CA GLY A 184 6.55 4.88 10.67
C GLY A 184 5.95 4.06 11.81
N GLU A 185 4.88 4.49 12.48
CA GLU A 185 4.11 3.63 13.37
C GLU A 185 3.48 2.47 12.59
N ASN A 186 3.37 1.30 13.24
CA ASN A 186 2.83 0.13 12.56
C ASN A 186 1.32 0.29 12.38
N ILE A 187 0.84 0.16 11.14
CA ILE A 187 -0.58 -0.03 10.87
C ILE A 187 -0.95 -1.48 11.17
N ALA A 188 -2.11 -1.69 11.80
CA ALA A 188 -2.56 -3.03 12.15
C ALA A 188 -2.71 -3.90 10.89
N ALA A 189 -2.22 -5.14 10.96
CA ALA A 189 -2.46 -6.10 9.89
C ALA A 189 -3.97 -6.32 9.71
N PRO A 190 -4.47 -6.54 8.47
CA PRO A 190 -5.88 -6.79 8.23
C PRO A 190 -6.32 -8.02 9.03
N GLN A 191 -7.30 -7.86 9.90
CA GLN A 191 -7.90 -9.00 10.58
C GLN A 191 -8.63 -9.84 9.54
N LYS A 192 -8.27 -11.13 9.43
CA LYS A 192 -9.02 -12.07 8.60
C LYS A 192 -10.49 -12.01 9.04
N PRO A 193 -11.46 -11.87 8.12
CA PRO A 193 -12.87 -11.81 8.49
C PRO A 193 -13.19 -13.05 9.34
N LYS A 194 -13.67 -12.83 10.56
CA LYS A 194 -14.15 -13.91 11.44
C LYS A 194 -15.23 -14.64 10.66
N LYS A 195 -14.98 -15.87 10.21
CA LYS A 195 -16.02 -16.73 9.64
C LYS A 195 -17.14 -16.78 10.66
N LYS A 196 -18.29 -16.17 10.36
CA LYS A 196 -19.51 -16.36 11.15
C LYS A 196 -19.74 -17.85 11.18
N ARG A 197 -19.57 -18.48 12.35
CA ARG A 197 -20.03 -19.85 12.57
C ARG A 197 -21.53 -19.79 12.43
N THR A 198 -22.04 -20.14 11.26
CA THR A 198 -23.43 -20.49 11.11
C THR A 198 -23.64 -21.73 11.98
N SER A 199 -24.27 -21.56 13.13
CA SER A 199 -24.79 -22.65 13.91
C SER A 199 -25.85 -23.33 13.04
N LYS A 200 -25.49 -24.46 12.44
CA LYS A 200 -26.49 -25.37 11.89
C LYS A 200 -27.32 -25.85 13.08
N LYS A 201 -28.47 -25.22 13.31
CA LYS A 201 -29.56 -25.83 14.07
C LYS A 201 -29.86 -27.16 13.38
N LYS A 202 -29.52 -28.27 14.04
CA LYS A 202 -30.04 -29.55 13.70
C LYS A 202 -31.53 -29.47 13.97
N GLU A 203 -32.35 -29.26 12.95
CA GLU A 203 -33.76 -29.61 12.99
C GLU A 203 -33.82 -31.13 13.11
N LYS A 204 -34.25 -31.58 14.27
CA LYS A 204 -34.74 -32.93 14.49
C LYS A 204 -36.02 -33.06 13.65
N GLN A 205 -35.91 -33.71 12.51
CA GLN A 205 -37.09 -34.21 11.81
C GLN A 205 -37.70 -35.32 12.71
N LEU A 206 -38.80 -35.00 13.38
CA LEU A 206 -39.67 -35.99 13.98
C LEU A 206 -40.28 -36.78 12.82
N SER A 207 -39.95 -38.05 12.72
CA SER A 207 -40.73 -39.03 11.99
C SER A 207 -42.01 -39.30 12.78
N LEU A 208 -43.06 -38.69 12.37
CA LEU A 208 -44.42 -39.08 12.70
C LEU A 208 -44.99 -39.75 11.45
N PHE A 209 -45.08 -41.06 11.53
CA PHE A 209 -46.15 -41.90 11.04
C PHE A 209 -45.65 -43.34 10.96
N GLU A 210 -45.67 -43.97 12.14
CA GLU A 210 -46.06 -45.36 12.25
C GLU A 210 -47.56 -45.40 12.39
N ASN A 211 -48.10 -46.41 11.91
CA ASN A 211 -49.35 -47.14 12.19
C ASN A 211 -50.08 -47.34 10.87
N ASN A 212 -50.43 -48.47 10.66
CA ASN A 212 -51.15 -49.57 11.19
C ASN A 212 -51.84 -50.26 10.02
N GLU A 213 -51.69 -51.57 10.13
CA GLU A 213 -52.81 -52.50 10.11
C GLU A 213 -53.51 -52.66 8.75
N THR A 214 -53.82 -53.74 8.35
CA THR A 214 -54.21 -55.06 8.88
C THR A 214 -54.39 -55.98 7.72
N ASN A 215 -54.11 -57.21 7.96
CA ASN A 215 -55.01 -58.33 7.72
C ASN A 215 -56.07 -58.18 6.64
N ASP A 216 -56.07 -59.04 5.71
CA ASP A 216 -56.99 -60.19 5.60
C ASP A 216 -56.90 -60.81 4.20
N LYS A 217 -56.54 -62.09 4.23
CA LYS A 217 -57.32 -63.21 3.78
C LYS A 217 -57.73 -63.32 2.32
N GLU A 218 -57.36 -64.50 1.91
CA GLU A 218 -58.20 -65.43 1.05
C GLU A 218 -58.36 -65.01 -0.43
N LEU A 219 -57.81 -65.72 -1.27
CA LEU A 219 -58.19 -66.95 -1.95
C LEU A 219 -57.17 -67.39 -2.93
#